data_ff895d0368a7c77a7e1915ed1d8a4392
#
_entry.id   ff895d0368a7c77a7e1915ed1d8a4392
#
_cell.length_a   1.000
_cell.length_b   1.000
_cell.length_c   1.000
_cell.angle_alpha   90.00
_cell.angle_beta   90.00
_cell.angle_gamma   90.00
#
_symmetry.space_group_name_H-M   'P 1'
#
loop_
_entity.id
_entity.type
_entity.pdbx_description
1 polymer ?
#
loop_
_entity_poly.entity_id
_entity_poly.type
_entity_poly.pdbx_seq_one_letter_code
_entity_poly.pdbx_strand_id
1 'polypeptide(L)'
;LESAIAIALTEHPSIDELKNLVKVSEINSKIADLSTSFTISLGSSVSLDEEGETSGNLSVTASGPIFSGGKLYSSSRKKIALNEQVLARLYSSKISIEQNVTNAFSSLQVAKAAKLAAEEQIRATEVALKGVKEEAILGSRTTLDVLNAEKDLLDARVQLISAKVDENLSLYRLLLQIGRLTADYLSLPVRQYDVKKYYDLVKNSPASKTRQGQRLNEILKTLDKN
;
A
#
# COMPACT_ATOMS: atom_id res chain seq x y z
N LEU A 1 -8.57 19.30 -0.16
CA LEU A 1 -9.19 18.00 -0.22
C LEU A 1 -8.90 17.31 -1.55
N GLU A 2 -9.26 17.90 -2.69
CA GLU A 2 -9.09 17.32 -4.03
C GLU A 2 -7.65 16.88 -4.32
N SER A 3 -6.67 17.71 -3.98
CA SER A 3 -5.24 17.37 -4.14
C SER A 3 -4.85 16.14 -3.30
N ALA A 4 -5.37 15.99 -2.08
CA ALA A 4 -5.09 14.85 -1.21
C ALA A 4 -5.70 13.57 -1.79
N ILE A 5 -6.92 13.64 -2.33
CA ILE A 5 -7.59 12.53 -3.03
C ILE A 5 -6.79 12.13 -4.27
N ALA A 6 -6.38 13.09 -5.10
CA ALA A 6 -5.61 12.82 -6.32
C ALA A 6 -4.29 12.11 -6.00
N ILE A 7 -3.57 12.55 -4.98
CA ILE A 7 -2.33 11.90 -4.52
C ILE A 7 -2.63 10.48 -4.03
N ALA A 8 -3.66 10.28 -3.20
CA ALA A 8 -4.03 8.97 -2.70
C ALA A 8 -4.37 7.99 -3.83
N LEU A 9 -5.16 8.42 -4.82
CA LEU A 9 -5.54 7.59 -5.96
C LEU A 9 -4.37 7.24 -6.89
N THR A 10 -3.28 8.01 -6.86
CA THR A 10 -2.08 7.75 -7.68
C THR A 10 -1.01 6.97 -6.96
N GLU A 11 -0.76 7.28 -5.68
CA GLU A 11 0.41 6.81 -4.93
C GLU A 11 0.09 5.82 -3.81
N HIS A 12 -1.19 5.56 -3.50
CA HIS A 12 -1.54 4.68 -2.39
C HIS A 12 -1.09 3.23 -2.64
N PRO A 13 -0.32 2.61 -1.72
CA PRO A 13 0.24 1.27 -1.91
C PRO A 13 -0.79 0.19 -2.24
N SER A 14 -1.99 0.25 -1.65
CA SER A 14 -3.07 -0.70 -1.92
C SER A 14 -3.60 -0.61 -3.35
N ILE A 15 -3.53 0.56 -3.99
CA ILE A 15 -3.91 0.72 -5.40
C ILE A 15 -2.87 0.07 -6.30
N ASP A 16 -1.58 0.25 -6.00
CA ASP A 16 -0.51 -0.35 -6.78
C ASP A 16 -0.48 -1.86 -6.62
N GLU A 17 -0.76 -2.38 -5.42
CA GLU A 17 -0.98 -3.81 -5.18
C GLU A 17 -2.09 -4.36 -6.08
N LEU A 18 -3.27 -3.72 -6.08
CA LEU A 18 -4.40 -4.16 -6.88
C LEU A 18 -4.16 -4.02 -8.39
N LYS A 19 -3.46 -2.97 -8.85
CA LYS A 19 -3.04 -2.85 -10.25
C LYS A 19 -2.14 -4.02 -10.69
N ASN A 20 -1.20 -4.43 -9.83
CA ASN A 20 -0.35 -5.58 -10.11
C ASN A 20 -1.15 -6.88 -10.08
N LEU A 21 -2.12 -7.01 -9.17
CA LEU A 21 -3.02 -8.17 -9.14
C LEU A 21 -3.89 -8.27 -10.41
N VAL A 22 -4.35 -7.14 -10.96
CA VAL A 22 -5.03 -7.08 -12.27
C VAL A 22 -4.12 -7.64 -13.36
N LYS A 23 -2.86 -7.18 -13.46
CA LYS A 23 -1.90 -7.70 -14.44
C LYS A 23 -1.70 -9.21 -14.31
N VAL A 24 -1.55 -9.72 -13.08
CA VAL A 24 -1.44 -11.17 -12.82
C VAL A 24 -2.69 -11.90 -13.28
N SER A 25 -3.88 -11.35 -13.02
CA SER A 25 -5.16 -11.94 -13.43
C SER A 25 -5.33 -11.95 -14.95
N GLU A 26 -4.91 -10.88 -15.64
CA GLU A 26 -4.88 -10.81 -17.11
C GLU A 26 -3.95 -11.87 -17.72
N ILE A 27 -2.74 -12.03 -17.16
CA ILE A 27 -1.79 -13.06 -17.60
C ILE A 27 -2.37 -14.46 -17.39
N ASN A 28 -3.00 -14.70 -16.22
CA ASN A 28 -3.66 -15.99 -15.94
C ASN A 28 -4.82 -16.27 -16.90
N SER A 29 -5.55 -15.26 -17.34
CA SER A 29 -6.59 -15.38 -18.37
C SER A 29 -5.98 -15.78 -19.70
N LYS A 30 -4.88 -15.14 -20.13
CA LYS A 30 -4.15 -15.49 -21.37
C LYS A 30 -3.56 -16.91 -21.31
N ILE A 31 -2.99 -17.33 -20.16
CA ILE A 31 -2.48 -18.69 -19.98
C ILE A 31 -3.60 -19.72 -20.12
N ALA A 32 -4.78 -19.45 -19.57
CA ALA A 32 -5.93 -20.34 -19.70
C ALA A 32 -6.44 -20.44 -21.13
N ASP A 33 -6.37 -19.37 -21.89
CA ASP A 33 -6.72 -19.32 -23.30
C ASP A 33 -5.71 -20.10 -24.16
N LEU A 34 -4.42 -19.89 -23.92
CA LEU A 34 -3.34 -20.65 -24.58
C LEU A 34 -3.39 -22.15 -24.30
N SER A 35 -3.96 -22.56 -23.17
CA SER A 35 -4.12 -23.99 -22.84
C SER A 35 -5.09 -24.73 -23.76
N THR A 36 -5.85 -24.01 -24.58
CA THR A 36 -6.70 -24.57 -25.63
C THR A 36 -5.93 -24.89 -26.92
N SER A 37 -4.70 -24.39 -27.05
CA SER A 37 -3.85 -24.52 -28.24
C SER A 37 -2.93 -25.74 -28.17
N PHE A 38 -2.35 -26.11 -29.32
CA PHE A 38 -1.33 -27.15 -29.41
C PHE A 38 0.01 -26.63 -28.83
N THR A 39 0.70 -27.53 -28.11
CA THR A 39 2.06 -27.30 -27.64
C THR A 39 3.04 -28.09 -28.54
N ILE A 40 4.05 -27.39 -29.04
CA ILE A 40 5.15 -27.98 -29.78
C ILE A 40 6.37 -28.02 -28.86
N SER A 41 6.94 -29.20 -28.63
CA SER A 41 8.14 -29.39 -27.85
C SER A 41 9.24 -30.02 -28.68
N LEU A 42 10.46 -29.49 -28.54
CA LEU A 42 11.68 -30.02 -29.09
C LEU A 42 12.45 -30.69 -27.96
N GLY A 43 12.68 -31.99 -28.06
CA GLY A 43 13.49 -32.76 -27.12
C GLY A 43 14.77 -33.22 -27.75
N SER A 44 15.88 -33.14 -27.03
CA SER A 44 17.14 -33.77 -27.39
C SER A 44 17.66 -34.55 -26.19
N SER A 45 18.08 -35.79 -26.41
CA SER A 45 18.71 -36.63 -25.40
C SER A 45 19.95 -37.32 -25.96
N VAL A 46 20.98 -37.39 -25.15
CA VAL A 46 22.19 -38.16 -25.42
C VAL A 46 22.35 -39.13 -24.27
N SER A 47 22.44 -40.40 -24.59
CA SER A 47 22.68 -41.47 -23.61
C SER A 47 24.00 -42.18 -23.94
N LEU A 48 24.75 -42.48 -22.90
CA LEU A 48 25.97 -43.29 -22.95
C LEU A 48 25.64 -44.65 -22.29
N ASP A 49 25.90 -45.74 -23.00
CA ASP A 49 25.72 -47.07 -22.46
C ASP A 49 26.95 -47.51 -21.65
N GLU A 50 26.80 -48.55 -20.81
CA GLU A 50 27.91 -49.12 -20.02
C GLU A 50 29.03 -49.68 -20.90
N GLU A 51 28.73 -50.02 -22.16
CA GLU A 51 29.65 -50.46 -23.17
C GLU A 51 30.38 -49.33 -23.91
N GLY A 52 30.08 -48.03 -23.54
CA GLY A 52 30.72 -46.86 -24.12
C GLY A 52 30.11 -46.38 -25.44
N GLU A 53 28.99 -46.95 -25.87
CA GLU A 53 28.27 -46.50 -27.06
C GLU A 53 27.46 -45.23 -26.76
N THR A 54 27.57 -44.25 -27.64
CA THR A 54 26.83 -42.98 -27.53
C THR A 54 25.65 -42.98 -28.48
N SER A 55 24.45 -42.90 -27.97
CA SER A 55 23.22 -42.71 -28.76
C SER A 55 22.63 -41.32 -28.56
N GLY A 56 22.25 -40.68 -29.67
CA GLY A 56 21.57 -39.37 -29.66
C GLY A 56 20.18 -39.48 -30.26
N ASN A 57 19.19 -38.90 -29.59
CA ASN A 57 17.84 -38.77 -30.09
C ASN A 57 17.41 -37.31 -30.16
N LEU A 58 16.83 -36.89 -31.28
CA LEU A 58 16.20 -35.63 -31.50
C LEU A 58 14.71 -35.85 -31.81
N SER A 59 13.83 -35.30 -31.02
CA SER A 59 12.38 -35.47 -31.19
C SER A 59 11.67 -34.14 -31.26
N VAL A 60 10.71 -34.03 -32.18
CA VAL A 60 9.74 -32.93 -32.23
C VAL A 60 8.37 -33.52 -31.92
N THR A 61 7.73 -33.05 -30.87
CA THR A 61 6.42 -33.55 -30.43
C THR A 61 5.42 -32.44 -30.44
N ALA A 62 4.31 -32.57 -31.18
CA ALA A 62 3.16 -31.73 -31.13
C ALA A 62 2.06 -32.43 -30.32
N SER A 63 1.61 -31.80 -29.23
CA SER A 63 0.55 -32.31 -28.36
C SER A 63 -0.48 -31.27 -28.08
N GLY A 64 -1.76 -31.66 -28.04
CA GLY A 64 -2.84 -30.73 -27.73
C GLY A 64 -4.17 -31.45 -27.54
N PRO A 65 -5.14 -30.74 -26.92
CA PRO A 65 -6.46 -31.30 -26.69
C PRO A 65 -7.26 -31.35 -27.98
N ILE A 66 -7.67 -32.57 -28.43
CA ILE A 66 -8.59 -32.72 -29.55
C ILE A 66 -10.03 -32.55 -29.11
N PHE A 67 -10.38 -33.08 -27.94
CA PHE A 67 -11.70 -32.94 -27.35
C PHE A 67 -11.61 -32.99 -25.82
N SER A 68 -12.19 -32.03 -25.15
CA SER A 68 -12.16 -31.90 -23.66
C SER A 68 -13.56 -31.70 -23.06
N GLY A 69 -14.64 -31.96 -23.82
CA GLY A 69 -16.01 -31.82 -23.35
C GLY A 69 -16.35 -30.39 -22.88
N GLY A 70 -15.68 -29.37 -23.41
CA GLY A 70 -15.89 -27.96 -23.02
C GLY A 70 -15.11 -27.52 -21.76
N LYS A 71 -14.36 -28.41 -21.10
CA LYS A 71 -13.63 -28.11 -19.86
C LYS A 71 -12.64 -26.94 -20.02
N LEU A 72 -11.87 -26.89 -21.11
CA LEU A 72 -10.87 -25.86 -21.35
C LEU A 72 -11.53 -24.48 -21.57
N TYR A 73 -12.56 -24.43 -22.42
CA TYR A 73 -13.33 -23.19 -22.64
C TYR A 73 -14.04 -22.69 -21.39
N SER A 74 -14.53 -23.61 -20.55
CA SER A 74 -15.12 -23.26 -19.25
C SER A 74 -14.07 -22.70 -18.31
N SER A 75 -12.85 -23.28 -18.32
CA SER A 75 -11.71 -22.77 -17.52
C SER A 75 -11.30 -21.37 -17.97
N SER A 76 -11.16 -21.14 -19.29
CA SER A 76 -10.86 -19.79 -19.85
C SER A 76 -11.90 -18.78 -19.42
N ARG A 77 -13.20 -19.05 -19.62
CA ARG A 77 -14.29 -18.17 -19.17
C ARG A 77 -14.27 -17.89 -17.68
N LYS A 78 -13.96 -18.90 -16.85
CA LYS A 78 -13.78 -18.72 -15.41
C LYS A 78 -12.65 -17.75 -15.10
N LYS A 79 -11.53 -17.80 -15.81
CA LYS A 79 -10.38 -16.90 -15.61
C LYS A 79 -10.71 -15.46 -16.06
N ILE A 80 -11.48 -15.30 -17.13
CA ILE A 80 -11.99 -13.98 -17.54
C ILE A 80 -12.89 -13.40 -16.46
N ALA A 81 -13.85 -14.17 -15.94
CA ALA A 81 -14.72 -13.71 -14.85
C ALA A 81 -13.94 -13.35 -13.56
N LEU A 82 -12.88 -14.08 -13.24
CA LEU A 82 -11.99 -13.75 -12.14
C LEU A 82 -11.21 -12.45 -12.38
N ASN A 83 -10.82 -12.15 -13.62
CA ASN A 83 -10.20 -10.89 -13.97
C ASN A 83 -11.17 -9.72 -13.78
N GLU A 84 -12.42 -9.85 -14.23
CA GLU A 84 -13.47 -8.85 -13.98
C GLU A 84 -13.72 -8.63 -12.47
N GLN A 85 -13.66 -9.69 -11.67
CA GLN A 85 -13.77 -9.59 -10.22
C GLN A 85 -12.62 -8.75 -9.61
N VAL A 86 -11.39 -8.92 -10.09
CA VAL A 86 -10.23 -8.14 -9.59
C VAL A 86 -10.34 -6.67 -10.03
N LEU A 87 -10.79 -6.40 -11.26
CA LEU A 87 -11.07 -5.05 -11.73
C LEU A 87 -12.12 -4.35 -10.87
N ALA A 88 -13.22 -5.06 -10.55
CA ALA A 88 -14.25 -4.54 -9.67
C ALA A 88 -13.70 -4.24 -8.25
N ARG A 89 -12.80 -5.08 -7.72
CA ARG A 89 -12.12 -4.81 -6.44
C ARG A 89 -11.25 -3.57 -6.50
N LEU A 90 -10.49 -3.36 -7.58
CA LEU A 90 -9.70 -2.15 -7.77
C LEU A 90 -10.58 -0.90 -7.77
N TYR A 91 -11.73 -0.94 -8.48
CA TYR A 91 -12.68 0.16 -8.50
C TYR A 91 -13.27 0.44 -7.11
N SER A 92 -13.73 -0.59 -6.40
CA SER A 92 -14.26 -0.47 -5.03
C SER A 92 -13.21 0.09 -4.05
N SER A 93 -11.95 -0.35 -4.18
CA SER A 93 -10.85 0.17 -3.36
C SER A 93 -10.59 1.66 -3.60
N LYS A 94 -10.67 2.12 -4.85
CA LYS A 94 -10.53 3.56 -5.15
C LYS A 94 -11.61 4.39 -4.45
N ILE A 95 -12.87 3.95 -4.51
CA ILE A 95 -13.99 4.61 -3.82
C ILE A 95 -13.76 4.63 -2.30
N SER A 96 -13.34 3.50 -1.72
CA SER A 96 -13.06 3.42 -0.29
C SER A 96 -11.94 4.36 0.14
N ILE A 97 -10.86 4.45 -0.64
CA ILE A 97 -9.74 5.37 -0.36
C ILE A 97 -10.22 6.82 -0.43
N GLU A 98 -10.99 7.19 -1.44
CA GLU A 98 -11.55 8.53 -1.58
C GLU A 98 -12.42 8.91 -0.36
N GLN A 99 -13.30 8.00 0.09
CA GLN A 99 -14.12 8.18 1.29
C GLN A 99 -13.27 8.31 2.55
N ASN A 100 -12.25 7.45 2.71
CA ASN A 100 -11.37 7.47 3.88
C ASN A 100 -10.56 8.76 3.96
N VAL A 101 -10.01 9.22 2.83
CA VAL A 101 -9.29 10.51 2.75
C VAL A 101 -10.22 11.67 3.09
N THR A 102 -11.44 11.68 2.56
CA THR A 102 -12.44 12.70 2.83
C THR A 102 -12.79 12.75 4.32
N ASN A 103 -13.03 11.60 4.93
CA ASN A 103 -13.34 11.48 6.37
C ASN A 103 -12.15 11.94 7.24
N ALA A 104 -10.93 11.52 6.89
CA ALA A 104 -9.73 11.91 7.63
C ALA A 104 -9.45 13.41 7.50
N PHE A 105 -9.67 13.98 6.32
CA PHE A 105 -9.54 15.43 6.10
C PHE A 105 -10.58 16.21 6.92
N SER A 106 -11.83 15.78 6.92
CA SER A 106 -12.89 16.41 7.74
C SER A 106 -12.56 16.32 9.23
N SER A 107 -12.08 15.16 9.70
CA SER A 107 -11.64 14.97 11.08
C SER A 107 -10.50 15.94 11.46
N LEU A 108 -9.53 16.16 10.56
CA LEU A 108 -8.47 17.14 10.78
C LEU A 108 -9.00 18.57 10.89
N GLN A 109 -9.99 18.94 10.06
CA GLN A 109 -10.61 20.27 10.15
C GLN A 109 -11.33 20.47 11.49
N VAL A 110 -12.07 19.44 11.96
CA VAL A 110 -12.72 19.47 13.27
C VAL A 110 -11.69 19.62 14.39
N ALA A 111 -10.60 18.86 14.36
CA ALA A 111 -9.55 18.93 15.37
C ALA A 111 -8.87 20.33 15.41
N LYS A 112 -8.62 20.92 14.23
CA LYS A 112 -8.12 22.30 14.15
C LYS A 112 -9.08 23.31 14.75
N ALA A 113 -10.36 23.20 14.47
CA ALA A 113 -11.38 24.09 15.04
C ALA A 113 -11.49 23.91 16.56
N ALA A 114 -11.43 22.67 17.06
CA ALA A 114 -11.43 22.38 18.48
C ALA A 114 -10.22 22.98 19.21
N LYS A 115 -9.02 22.91 18.59
CA LYS A 115 -7.82 23.57 19.14
C LYS A 115 -7.99 25.08 19.24
N LEU A 116 -8.49 25.74 18.18
CA LEU A 116 -8.75 27.18 18.21
C LEU A 116 -9.76 27.54 19.31
N ALA A 117 -10.84 26.77 19.46
CA ALA A 117 -11.81 26.98 20.53
C ALA A 117 -11.19 26.84 21.93
N ALA A 118 -10.31 25.84 22.13
CA ALA A 118 -9.59 25.66 23.38
C ALA A 118 -8.60 26.80 23.67
N GLU A 119 -7.97 27.39 22.66
CA GLU A 119 -7.12 28.60 22.82
C GLU A 119 -7.94 29.82 23.26
N GLU A 120 -9.12 30.04 22.69
CA GLU A 120 -10.03 31.08 23.12
C GLU A 120 -10.59 30.83 24.52
N GLN A 121 -10.88 29.58 24.88
CA GLN A 121 -11.30 29.21 26.23
C GLN A 121 -10.26 29.56 27.28
N ILE A 122 -8.97 29.36 27.02
CA ILE A 122 -7.89 29.78 27.93
C ILE A 122 -7.92 31.31 28.11
N ARG A 123 -8.02 32.07 27.01
CA ARG A 123 -8.07 33.54 27.10
C ARG A 123 -9.26 34.01 27.93
N ALA A 124 -10.43 33.41 27.74
CA ALA A 124 -11.63 33.74 28.51
C ALA A 124 -11.48 33.44 30.01
N THR A 125 -10.94 32.25 30.34
CA THR A 125 -10.73 31.84 31.73
C THR A 125 -9.62 32.66 32.41
N GLU A 126 -8.57 33.09 31.69
CA GLU A 126 -7.52 34.00 32.22
C GLU A 126 -8.10 35.37 32.59
N VAL A 127 -8.97 35.93 31.73
CA VAL A 127 -9.66 37.19 32.01
C VAL A 127 -10.61 37.03 33.20
N ALA A 128 -11.38 35.93 33.24
CA ALA A 128 -12.28 35.64 34.36
C ALA A 128 -11.53 35.50 35.70
N LEU A 129 -10.42 34.73 35.70
CA LEU A 129 -9.58 34.58 36.89
C LEU A 129 -9.03 35.95 37.38
N LYS A 130 -8.57 36.78 36.45
CA LYS A 130 -8.10 38.11 36.78
C LYS A 130 -9.21 38.95 37.46
N GLY A 131 -10.43 38.98 36.89
CA GLY A 131 -11.57 39.65 37.45
C GLY A 131 -11.93 39.16 38.85
N VAL A 132 -12.02 37.82 39.03
CA VAL A 132 -12.30 37.21 40.35
C VAL A 132 -11.23 37.58 41.38
N LYS A 133 -9.93 37.59 41.00
CA LYS A 133 -8.84 38.00 41.89
C LYS A 133 -8.96 39.47 42.31
N GLU A 134 -9.29 40.39 41.39
CA GLU A 134 -9.51 41.79 41.68
C GLU A 134 -10.72 42.00 42.61
N GLU A 135 -11.85 41.31 42.37
CA GLU A 135 -13.02 41.32 43.23
C GLU A 135 -12.74 40.73 44.64
N ALA A 136 -11.90 39.70 44.73
CA ALA A 136 -11.49 39.12 46.01
C ALA A 136 -10.64 40.08 46.85
N ILE A 137 -9.74 40.87 46.21
CA ILE A 137 -8.96 41.93 46.88
C ILE A 137 -9.89 43.02 47.48
N LEU A 138 -10.98 43.29 46.78
CA LEU A 138 -11.99 44.28 47.26
C LEU A 138 -12.97 43.67 48.29
N GLY A 139 -12.82 42.41 48.65
CA GLY A 139 -13.65 41.69 49.60
C GLY A 139 -15.02 41.21 49.08
N SER A 140 -15.27 41.34 47.75
CA SER A 140 -16.53 40.95 47.10
C SER A 140 -16.60 39.44 46.75
N ARG A 141 -15.48 38.72 46.80
CA ARG A 141 -15.36 37.30 46.50
C ARG A 141 -14.61 36.55 47.57
N THR A 142 -14.87 35.26 47.69
CA THR A 142 -14.19 34.38 48.63
C THR A 142 -12.92 33.77 48.04
N THR A 143 -12.02 33.30 48.92
CA THR A 143 -10.84 32.49 48.48
C THR A 143 -11.26 31.25 47.70
N LEU A 144 -12.42 30.68 48.01
CA LEU A 144 -12.95 29.53 47.29
C LEU A 144 -13.31 29.89 45.84
N ASP A 145 -13.84 31.11 45.60
CA ASP A 145 -14.16 31.57 44.23
C ASP A 145 -12.87 31.70 43.41
N VAL A 146 -11.80 32.22 43.99
CA VAL A 146 -10.48 32.33 43.35
C VAL A 146 -9.93 30.94 43.01
N LEU A 147 -10.01 29.99 43.95
CA LEU A 147 -9.54 28.61 43.73
C LEU A 147 -10.34 27.92 42.61
N ASN A 148 -11.65 28.12 42.54
CA ASN A 148 -12.49 27.62 41.49
C ASN A 148 -12.10 28.20 40.12
N ALA A 149 -11.86 29.52 40.03
CA ALA A 149 -11.43 30.13 38.79
C ALA A 149 -10.02 29.71 38.38
N GLU A 150 -9.11 29.43 39.31
CA GLU A 150 -7.79 28.81 39.01
C GLU A 150 -7.93 27.38 38.49
N LYS A 151 -8.84 26.58 39.06
CA LYS A 151 -9.15 25.25 38.58
C LYS A 151 -9.72 25.31 37.16
N ASP A 152 -10.65 26.22 36.88
CA ASP A 152 -11.25 26.35 35.54
C ASP A 152 -10.19 26.70 34.49
N LEU A 153 -9.21 27.59 34.84
CA LEU A 153 -8.08 27.86 33.95
C LEU A 153 -7.19 26.64 33.73
N LEU A 154 -6.93 25.87 34.79
CA LEU A 154 -6.14 24.64 34.67
C LEU A 154 -6.85 23.64 33.78
N ASP A 155 -8.15 23.44 33.94
CA ASP A 155 -8.98 22.56 33.12
C ASP A 155 -8.97 22.97 31.63
N ALA A 156 -9.07 24.28 31.36
CA ALA A 156 -8.94 24.83 29.99
C ALA A 156 -7.55 24.57 29.37
N ARG A 157 -6.49 24.66 30.15
CA ARG A 157 -5.12 24.34 29.69
C ARG A 157 -4.97 22.84 29.37
N VAL A 158 -5.55 21.96 30.18
CA VAL A 158 -5.58 20.51 29.91
C VAL A 158 -6.35 20.22 28.61
N GLN A 159 -7.49 20.88 28.39
CA GLN A 159 -8.27 20.75 27.15
C GLN A 159 -7.46 21.20 25.92
N LEU A 160 -6.69 22.27 25.99
CA LEU A 160 -5.83 22.71 24.88
C LEU A 160 -4.76 21.65 24.57
N ILE A 161 -4.14 21.04 25.59
CA ILE A 161 -3.14 19.98 25.38
C ILE A 161 -3.79 18.80 24.65
N SER A 162 -4.97 18.37 25.10
CA SER A 162 -5.73 17.30 24.43
C SER A 162 -6.07 17.64 22.99
N ALA A 163 -6.56 18.85 22.73
CA ALA A 163 -6.89 19.31 21.38
C ALA A 163 -5.66 19.38 20.45
N LYS A 164 -4.47 19.75 20.96
CA LYS A 164 -3.21 19.71 20.22
C LYS A 164 -2.80 18.26 19.86
N VAL A 165 -2.98 17.34 20.80
CA VAL A 165 -2.71 15.91 20.54
C VAL A 165 -3.66 15.37 19.47
N ASP A 166 -4.96 15.71 19.56
CA ASP A 166 -5.98 15.29 18.60
C ASP A 166 -5.73 15.85 17.19
N GLU A 167 -5.27 17.10 17.09
CA GLU A 167 -4.88 17.70 15.81
C GLU A 167 -3.71 16.92 15.18
N ASN A 168 -2.66 16.64 15.95
CA ASN A 168 -1.51 15.86 15.47
C ASN A 168 -1.92 14.45 15.06
N LEU A 169 -2.72 13.78 15.87
CA LEU A 169 -3.21 12.42 15.57
C LEU A 169 -4.05 12.42 14.30
N SER A 170 -4.92 13.40 14.10
CA SER A 170 -5.73 13.54 12.89
C SER A 170 -4.88 13.83 11.65
N LEU A 171 -3.79 14.59 11.79
CA LEU A 171 -2.81 14.78 10.71
C LEU A 171 -2.13 13.48 10.30
N TYR A 172 -1.65 12.69 11.26
CA TYR A 172 -1.05 11.39 10.96
C TYR A 172 -2.05 10.40 10.37
N ARG A 173 -3.32 10.43 10.82
CA ARG A 173 -4.40 9.65 10.22
C ARG A 173 -4.63 10.04 8.75
N LEU A 174 -4.63 11.32 8.44
CA LEU A 174 -4.74 11.80 7.06
C LEU A 174 -3.55 11.32 6.20
N LEU A 175 -2.32 11.43 6.70
CA LEU A 175 -1.13 10.91 6.00
C LEU A 175 -1.21 9.41 5.75
N LEU A 176 -1.75 8.65 6.70
CA LEU A 176 -2.01 7.21 6.55
C LEU A 176 -3.00 6.92 5.42
N GLN A 177 -4.12 7.65 5.38
CA GLN A 177 -5.15 7.45 4.35
C GLN A 177 -4.71 7.90 2.95
N ILE A 178 -3.77 8.85 2.87
CA ILE A 178 -3.13 9.24 1.60
C ILE A 178 -2.08 8.20 1.15
N GLY A 179 -1.61 7.32 2.06
CA GLY A 179 -0.55 6.35 1.80
C GLY A 179 0.87 6.92 1.98
N ARG A 180 1.00 8.12 2.57
CA ARG A 180 2.28 8.79 2.78
C ARG A 180 2.85 8.69 4.21
N LEU A 181 2.21 7.92 5.10
CA LEU A 181 2.75 7.66 6.44
C LEU A 181 3.86 6.60 6.34
N THR A 182 5.00 6.98 5.77
CA THR A 182 6.18 6.13 5.57
C THR A 182 7.40 6.72 6.26
N ALA A 183 8.37 5.87 6.59
CA ALA A 183 9.63 6.32 7.19
C ALA A 183 10.40 7.29 6.26
N ASP A 184 10.32 7.08 4.94
CA ASP A 184 10.90 7.96 3.92
C ASP A 184 10.27 9.35 3.94
N TYR A 185 8.95 9.42 3.87
CA TYR A 185 8.24 10.69 3.85
C TYR A 185 8.45 11.50 5.12
N LEU A 186 8.52 10.80 6.27
CA LEU A 186 8.79 11.43 7.58
C LEU A 186 10.28 11.64 7.85
N SER A 187 11.16 11.25 6.92
CA SER A 187 12.63 11.35 7.06
C SER A 187 13.15 10.75 8.37
N LEU A 188 12.57 9.63 8.80
CA LEU A 188 12.94 8.99 10.05
C LEU A 188 14.31 8.30 9.92
N PRO A 189 15.20 8.42 10.92
CA PRO A 189 16.52 7.78 10.91
C PRO A 189 16.43 6.28 11.26
N VAL A 190 15.61 5.53 10.48
CA VAL A 190 15.42 4.09 10.64
C VAL A 190 16.02 3.33 9.48
N ARG A 191 16.47 2.10 9.74
CA ARG A 191 16.99 1.22 8.70
C ARG A 191 15.82 0.75 7.81
N GLN A 192 15.88 1.13 6.54
CA GLN A 192 14.84 0.77 5.59
C GLN A 192 15.12 -0.59 4.96
N TYR A 193 14.05 -1.36 4.73
CA TYR A 193 14.12 -2.61 4.00
C TYR A 193 13.95 -2.34 2.51
N ASP A 194 15.04 -2.53 1.75
CA ASP A 194 15.03 -2.36 0.30
C ASP A 194 14.62 -3.69 -0.38
N VAL A 195 13.36 -3.75 -0.80
CA VAL A 195 12.78 -4.90 -1.51
C VAL A 195 13.52 -5.17 -2.83
N LYS A 196 13.96 -4.11 -3.54
CA LYS A 196 14.68 -4.26 -4.82
C LYS A 196 16.02 -4.92 -4.62
N LYS A 197 16.76 -4.52 -3.58
CA LYS A 197 18.05 -5.12 -3.24
C LYS A 197 17.91 -6.62 -2.92
N TYR A 198 16.85 -7.00 -2.21
CA TYR A 198 16.57 -8.42 -1.94
C TYR A 198 16.20 -9.18 -3.23
N TYR A 199 15.34 -8.58 -4.06
CA TYR A 199 14.97 -9.15 -5.36
C TYR A 199 16.19 -9.34 -6.27
N ASP A 200 17.08 -8.34 -6.35
CA ASP A 200 18.31 -8.43 -7.16
C ASP A 200 19.28 -9.50 -6.65
N LEU A 201 19.30 -9.77 -5.33
CA LEU A 201 20.06 -10.88 -4.77
C LEU A 201 19.48 -12.25 -5.16
N VAL A 202 18.16 -12.38 -5.22
CA VAL A 202 17.46 -13.64 -5.56
C VAL A 202 17.37 -13.85 -7.07
N LYS A 203 17.22 -12.77 -7.85
CA LYS A 203 17.16 -12.78 -9.32
C LYS A 203 18.39 -13.46 -9.94
N ASN A 204 19.56 -13.33 -9.32
CA ASN A 204 20.76 -14.04 -9.69
C ASN A 204 20.80 -15.42 -9.00
N SER A 205 19.88 -16.31 -9.38
CA SER A 205 19.83 -17.68 -8.85
C SER A 205 21.16 -18.40 -9.04
N PRO A 206 21.47 -19.42 -8.23
CA PRO A 206 22.69 -20.21 -8.37
C PRO A 206 22.95 -20.75 -9.80
N ALA A 207 21.89 -21.02 -10.56
CA ALA A 207 21.96 -21.45 -11.95
C ALA A 207 22.66 -20.41 -12.85
N SER A 208 22.46 -19.12 -12.63
CA SER A 208 23.13 -18.06 -13.43
C SER A 208 24.62 -17.91 -13.11
N LYS A 209 25.09 -18.45 -11.97
CA LYS A 209 26.49 -18.43 -11.56
C LYS A 209 27.28 -19.65 -12.04
N THR A 210 26.61 -20.65 -12.57
CA THR A 210 27.27 -21.83 -13.20
C THR A 210 27.84 -21.42 -14.57
N ARG A 211 28.91 -22.12 -15.02
CA ARG A 211 29.48 -21.90 -16.37
C ARG A 211 28.44 -22.06 -17.48
N GLN A 212 27.51 -23.01 -17.34
CA GLN A 212 26.42 -23.22 -18.28
C GLN A 212 25.39 -22.08 -18.25
N GLY A 213 25.02 -21.60 -17.06
CA GLY A 213 24.08 -20.48 -16.90
C GLY A 213 24.67 -19.17 -17.42
N GLN A 214 25.96 -18.92 -17.26
CA GLN A 214 26.64 -17.75 -17.82
C GLN A 214 26.64 -17.78 -19.36
N ARG A 215 26.95 -18.92 -19.97
CA ARG A 215 26.89 -19.09 -21.44
C ARG A 215 25.47 -18.92 -21.97
N LEU A 216 24.46 -19.47 -21.27
CA LEU A 216 23.06 -19.28 -21.64
C LEU A 216 22.65 -17.80 -21.59
N ASN A 217 23.06 -17.08 -20.54
CA ASN A 217 22.80 -15.64 -20.42
C ASN A 217 23.50 -14.82 -21.52
N GLU A 218 24.70 -15.20 -21.95
CA GLU A 218 25.39 -14.55 -23.07
C GLU A 218 24.63 -14.77 -24.39
N ILE A 219 24.16 -15.99 -24.64
CA ILE A 219 23.35 -16.32 -25.83
C ILE A 219 22.04 -15.54 -25.81
N LEU A 220 21.33 -15.51 -24.68
CA LEU A 220 20.08 -14.77 -24.56
C LEU A 220 20.27 -13.25 -24.78
N LYS A 221 21.36 -12.67 -24.28
CA LYS A 221 21.70 -11.26 -24.53
C LYS A 221 22.02 -10.94 -26.00
N THR A 222 22.52 -11.92 -26.75
CA THR A 222 22.76 -11.74 -28.19
C THR A 222 21.48 -11.85 -29.00
N LEU A 223 20.50 -12.64 -28.55
CA LEU A 223 19.18 -12.79 -29.16
C LEU A 223 18.24 -11.60 -28.90
N ASP A 224 18.39 -10.94 -27.76
CA ASP A 224 17.58 -9.78 -27.36
C ASP A 224 18.04 -8.44 -28.02
N LYS A 225 19.11 -8.48 -28.82
CA LYS A 225 19.65 -7.34 -29.58
C LYS A 225 19.26 -7.30 -31.04
N ASN A 226 18.48 -8.25 -31.53
CA ASN A 226 17.87 -8.28 -32.86
C ASN A 226 16.35 -8.13 -32.75
#